data_a80ee642c46d5c87e507bb494f8a3276
#
_entry.id   a80ee642c46d5c87e507bb494f8a3276
#
_cell.length_a   1.000
_cell.length_b   1.000
_cell.length_c   1.000
_cell.angle_alpha   90.00
_cell.angle_beta   90.00
_cell.angle_gamma   90.00
#
_symmetry.space_group_name_H-M   'P 1'
#
loop_
_entity.id
_entity.type
_entity.pdbx_description
1 polymer ?
#
loop_
_entity_poly.entity_id
_entity_poly.type
_entity_poly.pdbx_seq_one_letter_code
_entity_poly.pdbx_strand_id
1 'polypeptide(L)'
;MAKGKKNWVFCDGYLPPHGDNPEFEGHEALMMTNLTGKVANISLTFIFEDKDPVVIDGITLDAMRTTCIRLDHPLGKDGFMLGESVQYTIWVKSSTPICACFGRLDVRQTNMAYYSVEGYTF
;
A
#
# COMPACT_ATOMS: atom_id res chain seq x y z
N MET A 1 24.52 -0.14 9.39
CA MET A 1 23.22 0.31 9.92
C MET A 1 22.12 0.07 8.87
N ALA A 2 21.03 -0.53 9.28
CA ALA A 2 19.93 -0.80 8.34
C ALA A 2 19.27 0.51 7.88
N LYS A 3 18.92 0.55 6.60
CA LYS A 3 18.19 1.70 6.01
C LYS A 3 16.76 1.27 5.75
N GLY A 4 15.91 1.43 6.76
CA GLY A 4 14.52 1.02 6.74
C GLY A 4 14.25 -0.19 7.62
N LYS A 5 13.09 -0.83 7.37
CA LYS A 5 12.62 -1.99 8.11
C LYS A 5 12.10 -3.04 7.14
N LYS A 6 12.07 -4.30 7.60
CA LYS A 6 11.54 -5.41 6.78
C LYS A 6 10.04 -5.57 6.90
N ASN A 7 9.44 -5.06 7.96
CA ASN A 7 8.00 -5.18 8.21
C ASN A 7 7.38 -3.81 8.43
N TRP A 8 6.30 -3.53 7.72
CA TRP A 8 5.51 -2.32 7.83
C TRP A 8 4.03 -2.69 7.93
N VAL A 9 3.34 -2.16 8.93
CA VAL A 9 1.90 -2.42 9.12
C VAL A 9 1.17 -1.08 9.15
N PHE A 10 0.20 -0.93 8.26
CA PHE A 10 -0.67 0.24 8.18
C PHE A 10 -2.08 -0.20 8.48
N CYS A 11 -2.62 0.23 9.63
CA CYS A 11 -3.89 -0.29 10.15
C CYS A 11 -5.11 0.41 9.59
N ASP A 12 -4.97 1.64 9.10
CA ASP A 12 -6.12 2.43 8.68
C ASP A 12 -6.28 2.42 7.15
N GLY A 13 -6.48 1.23 6.60
CA GLY A 13 -6.84 1.08 5.20
C GLY A 13 -8.36 1.17 5.04
N TYR A 14 -8.79 2.03 4.14
CA TYR A 14 -10.20 2.21 3.81
C TYR A 14 -10.28 2.90 2.46
N LEU A 15 -10.42 2.11 1.40
CA LEU A 15 -10.38 2.66 0.05
C LEU A 15 -11.59 3.56 -0.17
N PRO A 16 -11.36 4.89 -0.36
CA PRO A 16 -12.48 5.80 -0.57
C PRO A 16 -13.12 5.59 -1.93
N PRO A 17 -14.37 6.05 -2.12
CA PRO A 17 -14.98 6.02 -3.44
C PRO A 17 -14.14 6.74 -4.48
N HIS A 18 -14.14 6.19 -5.70
CA HIS A 18 -13.41 6.72 -6.84
C HIS A 18 -13.80 8.16 -7.19
N GLY A 19 -15.07 8.49 -7.06
CA GLY A 19 -15.58 9.82 -7.36
C GLY A 19 -15.84 10.06 -8.83
N ASP A 20 -16.28 11.28 -9.15
CA ASP A 20 -16.68 11.67 -10.50
C ASP A 20 -15.74 12.69 -11.13
N ASN A 21 -14.67 13.08 -10.44
CA ASN A 21 -13.72 14.05 -10.96
C ASN A 21 -12.90 13.41 -12.09
N PRO A 22 -12.85 14.04 -13.29
CA PRO A 22 -12.13 13.46 -14.42
C PRO A 22 -10.61 13.47 -14.26
N GLU A 23 -10.07 14.29 -13.36
CA GLU A 23 -8.63 14.41 -13.16
C GLU A 23 -8.12 13.75 -11.90
N PHE A 24 -8.95 13.71 -10.84
CA PHE A 24 -8.53 13.22 -9.53
C PHE A 24 -9.47 12.13 -9.03
N GLU A 25 -8.93 10.92 -8.92
CA GLU A 25 -9.66 9.75 -8.45
C GLU A 25 -9.40 9.51 -6.97
N GLY A 26 -10.45 9.24 -6.20
CA GLY A 26 -10.28 8.76 -4.84
C GLY A 26 -9.51 7.45 -4.85
N HIS A 27 -8.47 7.34 -4.02
CA HIS A 27 -7.66 6.12 -3.99
C HIS A 27 -6.79 6.07 -2.75
N GLU A 28 -6.18 4.92 -2.55
CA GLU A 28 -5.07 4.74 -1.61
C GLU A 28 -3.87 4.21 -2.38
N ALA A 29 -2.69 4.53 -1.89
CA ALA A 29 -1.45 4.11 -2.51
C ALA A 29 -0.40 3.73 -1.46
N LEU A 30 0.37 2.70 -1.77
CA LEU A 30 1.52 2.28 -1.00
C LEU A 30 2.78 2.67 -1.77
N MET A 31 3.58 3.54 -1.19
CA MET A 31 4.86 3.94 -1.75
C MET A 31 5.98 3.22 -1.00
N MET A 32 6.94 2.69 -1.74
CA MET A 32 8.08 1.97 -1.15
C MET A 32 9.37 2.36 -1.84
N THR A 33 10.45 2.44 -1.06
CA THR A 33 11.78 2.76 -1.57
C THR A 33 12.79 1.81 -0.97
N ASN A 34 13.64 1.24 -1.81
CA ASN A 34 14.73 0.38 -1.42
C ASN A 34 16.04 1.17 -1.47
N LEU A 35 16.58 1.51 -0.30
CA LEU A 35 17.82 2.27 -0.17
C LEU A 35 19.06 1.39 -0.08
N THR A 36 18.90 0.07 -0.27
CA THR A 36 20.01 -0.89 -0.13
C THR A 36 20.57 -1.28 -1.50
N GLY A 37 21.66 -2.02 -1.47
CA GLY A 37 22.27 -2.57 -2.68
C GLY A 37 21.73 -3.93 -3.09
N LYS A 38 20.66 -4.42 -2.46
CA LYS A 38 20.06 -5.73 -2.74
C LYS A 38 18.63 -5.59 -3.24
N VAL A 39 18.19 -6.53 -4.06
CA VAL A 39 16.78 -6.60 -4.47
C VAL A 39 15.92 -6.91 -3.25
N ALA A 40 14.83 -6.22 -3.10
CA ALA A 40 13.81 -6.50 -2.11
C ALA A 40 12.71 -7.36 -2.72
N ASN A 41 12.40 -8.49 -2.11
CA ASN A 41 11.27 -9.34 -2.46
C ASN A 41 10.17 -9.07 -1.45
N ILE A 42 9.04 -8.61 -1.92
CA ILE A 42 7.99 -8.03 -1.08
C ILE A 42 6.70 -8.81 -1.25
N SER A 43 6.02 -9.04 -0.13
CA SER A 43 4.66 -9.54 -0.12
C SER A 43 3.77 -8.59 0.67
N LEU A 44 2.50 -8.50 0.25
CA LEU A 44 1.48 -7.71 0.91
C LEU A 44 0.43 -8.65 1.46
N THR A 45 0.10 -8.51 2.74
CA THR A 45 -1.00 -9.26 3.36
C THR A 45 -2.09 -8.26 3.74
N PHE A 46 -3.26 -8.44 3.15
CA PHE A 46 -4.45 -7.64 3.47
C PHE A 46 -5.26 -8.39 4.52
N ILE A 47 -5.52 -7.74 5.63
CA ILE A 47 -6.23 -8.31 6.78
C ILE A 47 -7.55 -7.57 6.94
N PHE A 48 -8.65 -8.32 7.08
CA PHE A 48 -10.02 -7.79 7.09
C PHE A 48 -10.71 -8.09 8.41
N GLU A 49 -11.86 -7.46 8.64
CA GLU A 49 -12.66 -7.69 9.85
C GLU A 49 -13.37 -9.04 9.85
N ASP A 50 -13.83 -9.49 8.69
CA ASP A 50 -14.83 -10.54 8.58
C ASP A 50 -14.53 -11.63 7.54
N LYS A 51 -13.32 -11.67 7.00
CA LYS A 51 -12.90 -12.69 6.03
C LYS A 51 -11.41 -12.97 6.15
N ASP A 52 -10.98 -14.06 5.54
CA ASP A 52 -9.59 -14.49 5.58
C ASP A 52 -8.65 -13.48 4.94
N PRO A 53 -7.42 -13.38 5.43
CA PRO A 53 -6.41 -12.53 4.80
C PRO A 53 -6.12 -12.93 3.36
N VAL A 54 -5.74 -11.93 2.56
CA VAL A 54 -5.32 -12.14 1.17
C VAL A 54 -3.84 -11.76 1.07
N VAL A 55 -3.05 -12.65 0.48
CA VAL A 55 -1.61 -12.44 0.32
C VAL A 55 -1.29 -12.22 -1.16
N ILE A 56 -0.60 -11.13 -1.46
CA ILE A 56 -0.08 -10.81 -2.79
C ILE A 56 1.44 -10.96 -2.75
N ASP A 57 1.96 -11.94 -3.47
CA ASP A 57 3.40 -12.22 -3.55
C ASP A 57 3.99 -11.73 -4.88
N GLY A 58 5.30 -11.84 -4.99
CA GLY A 58 5.99 -11.66 -6.26
C GLY A 58 6.30 -10.22 -6.62
N ILE A 59 6.23 -9.31 -5.67
CA ILE A 59 6.62 -7.92 -5.90
C ILE A 59 8.12 -7.81 -5.68
N THR A 60 8.83 -7.25 -6.65
CA THR A 60 10.28 -7.01 -6.54
C THR A 60 10.55 -5.51 -6.63
N LEU A 61 11.51 -5.05 -5.85
CA LEU A 61 11.96 -3.67 -5.87
C LEU A 61 13.49 -3.68 -5.88
N ASP A 62 14.06 -3.32 -7.02
CA ASP A 62 15.51 -3.35 -7.21
C ASP A 62 16.22 -2.35 -6.30
N ALA A 63 17.52 -2.56 -6.15
CA ALA A 63 18.40 -1.67 -5.37
C ALA A 63 18.27 -0.22 -5.86
N MET A 64 18.14 0.71 -4.92
CA MET A 64 18.07 2.15 -5.19
C MET A 64 16.92 2.51 -6.15
N ARG A 65 15.77 1.87 -5.96
CA ARG A 65 14.54 2.16 -6.73
C ARG A 65 13.38 2.44 -5.80
N THR A 66 12.40 3.14 -6.34
CA THR A 66 11.13 3.44 -5.65
C THR A 66 9.96 2.95 -6.49
N THR A 67 8.84 2.72 -5.84
CA THR A 67 7.59 2.34 -6.52
C THR A 67 6.39 2.92 -5.80
N CYS A 68 5.29 3.08 -6.53
CA CYS A 68 4.00 3.46 -5.99
C CYS A 68 2.97 2.46 -6.48
N ILE A 69 2.31 1.78 -5.56
CA ILE A 69 1.28 0.80 -5.88
C ILE A 69 -0.08 1.41 -5.55
N ARG A 70 -0.90 1.61 -6.57
CA ARG A 70 -2.29 2.03 -6.41
C ARG A 70 -3.10 0.85 -5.91
N LEU A 71 -3.78 1.04 -4.78
CA LEU A 71 -4.56 -0.04 -4.14
C LEU A 71 -6.00 -0.12 -4.66
N ASP A 72 -6.38 0.82 -5.53
CA ASP A 72 -7.64 0.78 -6.26
C ASP A 72 -7.54 0.07 -7.63
N HIS A 73 -6.34 -0.38 -7.98
CA HIS A 73 -6.09 -1.15 -9.21
C HIS A 73 -5.99 -2.64 -8.90
N PRO A 74 -6.13 -3.52 -9.90
CA PRO A 74 -5.94 -4.96 -9.70
C PRO A 74 -4.54 -5.26 -9.18
N LEU A 75 -4.46 -6.17 -8.21
CA LEU A 75 -3.21 -6.52 -7.54
C LEU A 75 -2.85 -7.98 -7.78
N GLY A 76 -1.56 -8.23 -8.00
CA GLY A 76 -1.04 -9.57 -8.19
C GLY A 76 -1.44 -10.20 -9.52
N LYS A 77 -0.98 -11.43 -9.72
CA LYS A 77 -1.22 -12.17 -10.97
C LYS A 77 -2.69 -12.52 -11.19
N ASP A 78 -3.45 -12.65 -10.12
CA ASP A 78 -4.86 -13.03 -10.18
C ASP A 78 -5.79 -11.81 -10.24
N GLY A 79 -5.24 -10.59 -10.21
CA GLY A 79 -6.03 -9.37 -10.34
C GLY A 79 -6.93 -9.09 -9.15
N PHE A 80 -6.45 -9.33 -7.94
CA PHE A 80 -7.23 -9.08 -6.73
C PHE A 80 -7.68 -7.61 -6.65
N MET A 81 -8.96 -7.39 -6.37
CA MET A 81 -9.54 -6.07 -6.17
C MET A 81 -9.95 -5.89 -4.72
N LEU A 82 -9.43 -4.83 -4.09
CA LEU A 82 -9.65 -4.58 -2.67
C LEU A 82 -11.10 -4.19 -2.34
N GLY A 83 -11.73 -3.45 -3.22
CA GLY A 83 -13.10 -2.97 -3.00
C GLY A 83 -13.15 -1.67 -2.22
N GLU A 84 -14.11 -0.81 -2.55
CA GLU A 84 -14.31 0.46 -1.87
C GLU A 84 -15.00 0.28 -0.52
N SER A 85 -14.69 1.18 0.42
CA SER A 85 -15.35 1.28 1.72
C SER A 85 -15.25 0.02 2.58
N VAL A 86 -14.13 -0.70 2.45
CA VAL A 86 -13.81 -1.87 3.26
C VAL A 86 -12.64 -1.53 4.17
N GLN A 87 -12.82 -1.71 5.47
CA GLN A 87 -11.74 -1.51 6.45
C GLN A 87 -10.74 -2.65 6.33
N TYR A 88 -9.46 -2.32 6.22
CA TYR A 88 -8.40 -3.33 6.13
C TYR A 88 -7.11 -2.83 6.75
N THR A 89 -6.24 -3.77 7.07
CA THR A 89 -4.85 -3.51 7.41
C THR A 89 -3.99 -4.07 6.29
N ILE A 90 -2.94 -3.36 5.92
CA ILE A 90 -1.93 -3.91 5.01
C ILE A 90 -0.64 -4.16 5.78
N TRP A 91 -0.13 -5.39 5.67
CA TRP A 91 1.15 -5.80 6.22
C TRP A 91 2.12 -6.02 5.07
N VAL A 92 3.14 -5.18 5.02
CA VAL A 92 4.20 -5.24 4.01
C VAL A 92 5.38 -6.01 4.59
N LYS A 93 5.77 -7.10 3.95
CA LYS A 93 6.93 -7.90 4.32
C LYS A 93 7.97 -7.83 3.23
N SER A 94 9.20 -7.53 3.58
CA SER A 94 10.30 -7.43 2.63
C SER A 94 11.49 -8.27 3.06
N SER A 95 12.15 -8.91 2.11
CA SER A 95 13.37 -9.68 2.37
C SER A 95 14.55 -8.78 2.78
N THR A 96 14.49 -7.51 2.40
CA THR A 96 15.53 -6.51 2.63
C THR A 96 14.87 -5.28 3.25
N PRO A 97 15.52 -4.58 4.18
CA PRO A 97 14.93 -3.36 4.75
C PRO A 97 14.54 -2.36 3.68
N ILE A 98 13.35 -1.80 3.80
CA ILE A 98 12.81 -0.78 2.89
C ILE A 98 12.21 0.35 3.70
N CYS A 99 11.95 1.48 3.03
CA CYS A 99 11.13 2.55 3.55
C CYS A 99 9.76 2.47 2.90
N ALA A 100 8.70 2.69 3.67
CA ALA A 100 7.35 2.65 3.14
C ALA A 100 6.51 3.81 3.67
N CYS A 101 5.54 4.20 2.87
CA CYS A 101 4.58 5.24 3.20
C CYS A 101 3.23 4.86 2.61
N PHE A 102 2.15 5.23 3.27
CA PHE A 102 0.80 4.92 2.84
C PHE A 102 -0.01 6.22 2.82
N GLY A 103 -0.70 6.48 1.73
CA GLY A 103 -1.49 7.70 1.57
C GLY A 103 -2.88 7.44 1.02
N ARG A 104 -3.79 8.37 1.32
CA ARG A 104 -5.18 8.34 0.85
C ARG A 104 -5.57 9.70 0.29
N LEU A 105 -6.14 9.69 -0.92
CA LEU A 105 -6.78 10.87 -1.50
C LEU A 105 -8.30 10.65 -1.47
N ASP A 106 -9.00 11.49 -0.71
CA ASP A 106 -10.45 11.45 -0.61
C ASP A 106 -11.04 12.62 -1.39
N VAL A 107 -11.90 12.30 -2.36
CA VAL A 107 -12.50 13.30 -3.27
C VAL A 107 -14.02 13.43 -3.04
N ARG A 108 -14.55 12.90 -1.91
CA ARG A 108 -15.98 12.95 -1.62
C ARG A 108 -16.50 14.36 -1.34
N GLN A 109 -15.62 15.24 -0.88
CA GLN A 109 -15.94 16.64 -0.61
C GLN A 109 -15.33 17.55 -1.68
N THR A 110 -15.83 18.77 -1.79
CA THR A 110 -15.36 19.75 -2.76
C THR A 110 -13.87 20.06 -2.60
N ASN A 111 -13.44 20.20 -1.35
CA ASN A 111 -12.02 20.36 -1.04
C ASN A 111 -11.44 18.99 -0.79
N MET A 112 -10.71 18.48 -1.79
CA MET A 112 -10.06 17.17 -1.69
C MET A 112 -9.11 17.13 -0.51
N ALA A 113 -9.08 15.99 0.19
CA ALA A 113 -8.18 15.78 1.30
C ALA A 113 -7.16 14.70 0.93
N TYR A 114 -5.87 15.00 1.13
CA TYR A 114 -4.82 14.00 1.03
C TYR A 114 -4.13 13.90 2.38
N TYR A 115 -3.94 12.68 2.85
CA TYR A 115 -3.24 12.44 4.10
C TYR A 115 -2.53 11.08 4.09
N SER A 116 -1.49 11.00 4.91
CA SER A 116 -0.74 9.77 5.07
C SER A 116 -1.07 9.11 6.40
N VAL A 117 -0.88 7.81 6.45
CA VAL A 117 -1.15 6.98 7.62
C VAL A 117 0.18 6.54 8.21
N GLU A 118 0.31 6.67 9.52
CA GLU A 118 1.50 6.22 10.22
C GLU A 118 1.57 4.70 10.23
N GLY A 119 2.77 4.16 9.97
CA GLY A 119 3.01 2.73 9.96
C GLY A 119 3.74 2.24 11.20
N TYR A 120 3.38 1.04 11.64
CA TYR A 120 4.12 0.31 12.66
C TYR A 120 5.20 -0.53 11.96
N THR A 121 6.43 -0.51 12.52
CA THR A 121 7.57 -1.21 11.90
C THR A 121 8.23 -2.20 12.87
N PHE A 122 8.74 -3.27 12.31
CA PHE A 122 9.54 -4.24 13.10
C PHE A 122 10.40 -5.13 12.23
#